data_00f59832a86933fcdc6a09d3793e5c43
#
_entry.id   00f59832a86933fcdc6a09d3793e5c43
#
_cell.length_a   1.000
_cell.length_b   1.000
_cell.length_c   1.000
_cell.angle_alpha   90.00
_cell.angle_beta   90.00
_cell.angle_gamma   90.00
#
_symmetry.space_group_name_H-M   'P 1'
#
loop_
_entity.id
_entity.type
_entity.pdbx_description
1 polymer ?
#
loop_
_entity_poly.entity_id
_entity_poly.type
_entity_poly.pdbx_seq_one_letter_code
_entity_poly.pdbx_strand_id
1 'polypeptide(L)'
;MLNGLKKNVKHIVTNDIRGYLTEYQAKKKSSKVTIDNIRRILSSFFSWLEDEDYILKSPVRRIHKVKTGTNIKETYSDEALELMRDNCTELRDLAIIDMLASTGMRVGEMVLLNRNDIDFNERECIVFGKGSTL
;
A
#
# COMPACT_ATOMS: atom_id res chain seq x y z
N MET A 1 6.05 -16.99 -0.65
CA MET A 1 5.33 -16.56 -1.85
C MET A 1 5.53 -17.48 -3.07
N LEU A 2 6.68 -18.06 -3.28
CA LEU A 2 6.98 -18.93 -4.43
C LEU A 2 6.69 -20.43 -4.21
N ASN A 3 6.12 -20.83 -3.06
CA ASN A 3 5.77 -22.23 -2.78
C ASN A 3 4.75 -22.86 -3.75
N GLY A 4 4.10 -22.06 -4.61
CA GLY A 4 3.22 -22.56 -5.67
C GLY A 4 3.94 -22.96 -6.96
N LEU A 5 5.14 -22.43 -7.18
CA LEU A 5 5.98 -22.78 -8.33
C LEU A 5 7.02 -23.81 -7.88
N LYS A 6 6.69 -25.10 -7.96
CA LYS A 6 7.60 -26.22 -7.64
C LYS A 6 8.78 -26.35 -8.62
N LYS A 7 9.30 -25.24 -9.15
CA LYS A 7 10.40 -25.20 -10.13
C LYS A 7 11.58 -24.43 -9.57
N ASN A 8 12.79 -24.83 -9.96
CA ASN A 8 13.98 -24.03 -9.70
C ASN A 8 13.83 -22.67 -10.43
N VAL A 9 14.23 -21.59 -9.76
CA VAL A 9 14.11 -20.21 -10.26
C VAL A 9 14.71 -20.04 -11.64
N LYS A 10 15.81 -20.73 -11.94
CA LYS A 10 16.48 -20.72 -13.26
C LYS A 10 15.64 -21.30 -14.41
N HIS A 11 14.62 -22.10 -14.10
CA HIS A 11 13.76 -22.76 -15.10
C HIS A 11 12.35 -22.17 -15.18
N ILE A 12 12.10 -21.05 -14.47
CA ILE A 12 10.82 -20.36 -14.52
C ILE A 12 10.72 -19.56 -15.81
N VAL A 13 9.68 -19.82 -16.59
CA VAL A 13 9.39 -19.11 -17.84
C VAL A 13 8.17 -18.18 -17.68
N THR A 14 8.00 -17.26 -18.63
CA THR A 14 6.91 -16.28 -18.63
C THR A 14 5.52 -16.91 -18.44
N ASN A 15 5.30 -18.08 -19.03
CA ASN A 15 4.00 -18.77 -18.91
C ASN A 15 3.76 -19.34 -17.52
N ASP A 16 4.79 -19.76 -16.79
CA ASP A 16 4.66 -20.19 -15.39
C ASP A 16 4.18 -19.02 -14.52
N ILE A 17 4.73 -17.83 -14.74
CA ILE A 17 4.31 -16.63 -14.00
C ILE A 17 2.87 -16.22 -14.35
N ARG A 18 2.49 -16.28 -15.63
CA ARG A 18 1.12 -16.01 -16.05
C ARG A 18 0.13 -16.98 -15.42
N GLY A 19 0.44 -18.27 -15.46
CA GLY A 19 -0.35 -19.34 -14.83
C GLY A 19 -0.53 -19.09 -13.34
N TYR A 20 0.56 -18.78 -12.64
CA TYR A 20 0.54 -18.45 -11.22
C TYR A 20 -0.38 -17.25 -10.89
N LEU A 21 -0.25 -16.15 -11.64
CA LEU A 21 -1.08 -14.96 -11.41
C LEU A 21 -2.56 -15.25 -11.65
N THR A 22 -2.90 -16.01 -12.70
CA THR A 22 -4.28 -16.41 -13.02
C THR A 22 -4.85 -17.33 -11.93
N GLU A 23 -4.10 -18.34 -11.53
CA GLU A 23 -4.50 -19.27 -10.47
C GLU A 23 -4.68 -18.56 -9.12
N TYR A 24 -3.74 -17.66 -8.77
CA TYR A 24 -3.84 -16.86 -7.56
C TYR A 24 -5.10 -16.00 -7.55
N GLN A 25 -5.39 -15.33 -8.69
CA GLN A 25 -6.59 -14.52 -8.83
C GLN A 25 -7.87 -15.33 -8.64
N ALA A 26 -7.94 -16.51 -9.26
CA ALA A 26 -9.10 -17.40 -9.17
C ALA A 26 -9.29 -17.95 -7.74
N LYS A 27 -8.23 -18.47 -7.12
CA LYS A 27 -8.30 -19.06 -5.78
C LYS A 27 -8.59 -18.05 -4.68
N LYS A 28 -8.00 -16.84 -4.76
CA LYS A 28 -8.12 -15.81 -3.73
C LYS A 28 -9.18 -14.76 -4.04
N LYS A 29 -9.87 -14.86 -5.17
CA LYS A 29 -10.82 -13.83 -5.66
C LYS A 29 -10.22 -12.41 -5.57
N SER A 30 -8.90 -12.30 -5.85
CA SER A 30 -8.15 -11.07 -5.65
C SER A 30 -8.48 -10.03 -6.71
N SER A 31 -8.42 -8.74 -6.31
CA SER A 31 -8.63 -7.62 -7.23
C SER A 31 -7.52 -7.54 -8.28
N LYS A 32 -7.81 -6.89 -9.41
CA LYS A 32 -6.80 -6.60 -10.45
C LYS A 32 -5.61 -5.80 -9.91
N VAL A 33 -5.84 -4.91 -8.94
CA VAL A 33 -4.81 -4.12 -8.27
C VAL A 33 -3.85 -5.04 -7.48
N THR A 34 -4.40 -6.02 -6.76
CA THR A 34 -3.61 -7.01 -6.01
C THR A 34 -2.73 -7.83 -6.96
N ILE A 35 -3.27 -8.25 -8.10
CA ILE A 35 -2.52 -9.01 -9.12
C ILE A 35 -1.40 -8.15 -9.72
N ASP A 36 -1.65 -6.86 -10.02
CA ASP A 36 -0.59 -5.98 -10.52
C ASP A 36 0.49 -5.73 -9.48
N ASN A 37 0.15 -5.62 -8.20
CA ASN A 37 1.14 -5.52 -7.12
C ASN A 37 2.02 -6.78 -7.02
N ILE A 38 1.43 -7.97 -7.10
CA ILE A 38 2.20 -9.23 -7.14
C ILE A 38 3.11 -9.26 -8.36
N ARG A 39 2.62 -8.89 -9.55
CA ARG A 39 3.42 -8.76 -10.76
C ARG A 39 4.62 -7.82 -10.57
N ARG A 40 4.41 -6.66 -9.92
CA ARG A 40 5.48 -5.68 -9.64
C ARG A 40 6.55 -6.26 -8.73
N ILE A 41 6.15 -6.94 -7.66
CA ILE A 41 7.07 -7.61 -6.73
C ILE A 41 7.89 -8.67 -7.48
N LEU A 42 7.23 -9.51 -8.28
CA LEU A 42 7.92 -10.51 -9.10
C LEU A 42 8.85 -9.85 -10.14
N SER A 43 8.44 -8.73 -10.74
CA SER A 43 9.29 -7.98 -11.68
C SER A 43 10.57 -7.49 -11.02
N SER A 44 10.49 -6.88 -9.84
CA SER A 44 11.67 -6.42 -9.10
C SER A 44 12.58 -7.59 -8.71
N PHE A 45 12.01 -8.70 -8.24
CA PHE A 45 12.77 -9.88 -7.85
C PHE A 45 13.51 -10.51 -9.04
N PHE A 46 12.83 -10.70 -10.16
CA PHE A 46 13.46 -11.29 -11.33
C PHE A 46 14.40 -10.33 -12.08
N SER A 47 14.21 -9.00 -11.96
CA SER A 47 15.21 -8.03 -12.43
C SER A 47 16.47 -8.13 -11.61
N TRP A 48 16.36 -8.18 -10.28
CA TRP A 48 17.52 -8.38 -9.41
C TRP A 48 18.29 -9.66 -9.74
N LEU A 49 17.59 -10.79 -10.00
CA LEU A 49 18.24 -12.03 -10.43
C LEU A 49 18.95 -11.92 -11.80
N GLU A 50 18.43 -11.11 -12.72
CA GLU A 50 19.05 -10.80 -14.02
C GLU A 50 20.29 -9.92 -13.81
N ASP A 51 20.20 -8.90 -12.96
CA ASP A 51 21.29 -7.96 -12.63
C ASP A 51 22.47 -8.66 -11.92
N GLU A 52 22.18 -9.70 -11.11
CA GLU A 52 23.17 -10.52 -10.42
C GLU A 52 23.61 -11.76 -11.20
N ASP A 53 23.32 -11.84 -12.49
CA ASP A 53 23.69 -12.95 -13.39
C ASP A 53 23.20 -14.35 -12.98
N TYR A 54 22.21 -14.44 -12.08
CA TYR A 54 21.60 -15.73 -11.72
C TYR A 54 20.73 -16.30 -12.86
N ILE A 55 20.16 -15.43 -13.68
CA ILE A 55 19.36 -15.75 -14.88
C ILE A 55 19.75 -14.82 -16.03
N LEU A 56 19.69 -15.34 -17.26
CA LEU A 56 20.01 -14.55 -18.44
C LEU A 56 18.97 -13.46 -18.77
N LYS A 57 17.71 -13.68 -18.40
CA LYS A 57 16.62 -12.78 -18.73
C LYS A 57 15.41 -12.98 -17.82
N SER A 58 14.88 -11.86 -17.30
CA SER A 58 13.70 -11.89 -16.47
C SER A 58 12.46 -12.42 -17.21
N PRO A 59 11.80 -13.49 -16.69
CA PRO A 59 10.59 -14.04 -17.30
C PRO A 59 9.38 -13.10 -17.17
N VAL A 60 9.45 -12.09 -16.29
CA VAL A 60 8.36 -11.12 -16.06
C VAL A 60 8.39 -9.98 -17.08
N ARG A 61 9.50 -9.75 -17.76
CA ARG A 61 9.69 -8.62 -18.70
C ARG A 61 8.59 -8.49 -19.77
N ARG A 62 7.99 -9.61 -20.20
CA ARG A 62 6.89 -9.66 -21.19
C ARG A 62 5.49 -9.65 -20.58
N ILE A 63 5.38 -9.45 -19.25
CA ILE A 63 4.11 -9.37 -18.55
C ILE A 63 3.78 -7.91 -18.32
N HIS A 64 2.88 -7.39 -19.15
CA HIS A 64 2.48 -5.98 -19.05
C HIS A 64 1.64 -5.70 -17.80
N LYS A 65 1.62 -4.42 -17.41
CA LYS A 65 0.77 -3.91 -16.33
C LYS A 65 -0.69 -4.31 -16.57
N VAL A 66 -1.33 -4.82 -15.53
CA VAL A 66 -2.77 -5.09 -15.56
C VAL A 66 -3.51 -3.75 -15.58
N LYS A 67 -4.37 -3.53 -16.58
CA LYS A 67 -5.20 -2.32 -16.63
C LYS A 67 -6.18 -2.35 -15.44
N THR A 68 -5.90 -1.53 -14.46
CA THR A 68 -6.80 -1.26 -13.33
C THR A 68 -7.54 0.03 -13.62
N GLY A 69 -8.87 0.04 -13.45
CA GLY A 69 -9.61 1.29 -13.50
C GLY A 69 -9.16 2.24 -12.40
N THR A 70 -9.25 3.54 -12.65
CA THR A 70 -9.03 4.55 -11.62
C THR A 70 -10.29 4.58 -10.74
N ASN A 71 -10.25 3.91 -9.59
CA ASN A 71 -11.26 4.12 -8.56
C ASN A 71 -10.88 5.38 -7.80
N ILE A 72 -11.62 6.44 -8.04
CA ILE A 72 -11.59 7.63 -7.19
C ILE A 72 -12.28 7.20 -5.89
N LYS A 73 -11.54 7.19 -4.80
CA LYS A 73 -12.15 6.96 -3.48
C LYS A 73 -12.92 8.21 -3.13
N GLU A 74 -14.18 8.03 -2.75
CA GLU A 74 -14.97 9.11 -2.18
C GLU A 74 -14.30 9.58 -0.89
N THR A 75 -14.18 10.89 -0.74
CA THR A 75 -13.73 11.55 0.48
C THR A 75 -14.97 12.02 1.24
N TYR A 76 -14.84 12.21 2.54
CA TYR A 76 -15.91 12.84 3.32
C TYR A 76 -16.10 14.28 2.84
N SER A 77 -17.35 14.71 2.68
CA SER A 77 -17.68 16.12 2.46
C SER A 77 -17.54 16.89 3.77
N ASP A 78 -17.48 18.23 3.67
CA ASP A 78 -17.39 19.08 4.85
C ASP A 78 -18.64 18.92 5.75
N GLU A 79 -19.82 18.75 5.13
CA GLU A 79 -21.06 18.48 5.86
C GLU A 79 -21.02 17.14 6.60
N ALA A 80 -20.42 16.12 6.00
CA ALA A 80 -20.26 14.82 6.64
C ALA A 80 -19.29 14.90 7.82
N LEU A 81 -18.23 15.69 7.72
CA LEU A 81 -17.29 15.94 8.83
C LEU A 81 -17.96 16.71 9.98
N GLU A 82 -18.75 17.74 9.67
CA GLU A 82 -19.52 18.46 10.69
C GLU A 82 -20.53 17.54 11.40
N LEU A 83 -21.24 16.72 10.63
CA LEU A 83 -22.16 15.73 11.22
C LEU A 83 -21.45 14.72 12.14
N MET A 84 -20.22 14.31 11.78
CA MET A 84 -19.41 13.45 12.63
C MET A 84 -19.01 14.17 13.94
N ARG A 85 -18.62 15.44 13.87
CA ARG A 85 -18.30 16.28 15.04
C ARG A 85 -19.49 16.45 15.96
N ASP A 86 -20.64 16.81 15.41
CA ASP A 86 -21.86 17.07 16.18
C ASP A 86 -22.39 15.82 16.92
N ASN A 87 -22.11 14.64 16.38
CA ASN A 87 -22.51 13.37 17.00
C ASN A 87 -21.44 12.79 17.94
N CYS A 88 -20.28 13.42 18.08
CA CYS A 88 -19.27 12.99 19.05
C CYS A 88 -19.67 13.35 20.47
N THR A 89 -19.86 12.34 21.31
CA THR A 89 -20.12 12.52 22.75
C THR A 89 -18.85 12.59 23.57
N GLU A 90 -17.77 11.99 23.08
CA GLU A 90 -16.48 11.92 23.77
C GLU A 90 -15.49 12.93 23.20
N LEU A 91 -14.92 13.75 24.07
CA LEU A 91 -13.94 14.79 23.70
C LEU A 91 -12.71 14.19 22.98
N ARG A 92 -12.31 12.97 23.39
CA ARG A 92 -11.21 12.25 22.75
C ARG A 92 -11.51 11.94 21.28
N ASP A 93 -12.70 11.47 20.99
CA ASP A 93 -13.08 11.06 19.64
C ASP A 93 -13.24 12.30 18.72
N LEU A 94 -13.75 13.40 19.26
CA LEU A 94 -13.78 14.69 18.58
C LEU A 94 -12.36 15.17 18.24
N ALA A 95 -11.43 15.11 19.20
CA ALA A 95 -10.03 15.49 18.96
C ALA A 95 -9.35 14.62 17.90
N ILE A 96 -9.67 13.33 17.83
CA ILE A 96 -9.16 12.42 16.80
C ILE A 96 -9.66 12.84 15.40
N ILE A 97 -10.97 13.11 15.28
CA ILE A 97 -11.57 13.54 14.01
C ILE A 97 -10.93 14.84 13.53
N ASP A 98 -10.84 15.84 14.43
CA ASP A 98 -10.28 17.15 14.09
C ASP A 98 -8.80 17.07 13.72
N MET A 99 -8.03 16.29 14.46
CA MET A 99 -6.60 16.10 14.19
C MET A 99 -6.37 15.45 12.83
N LEU A 100 -7.11 14.38 12.51
CA LEU A 100 -7.00 13.69 11.24
C LEU A 100 -7.49 14.55 10.06
N ALA A 101 -8.60 15.26 10.23
CA ALA A 101 -9.18 16.11 9.20
C ALA A 101 -8.30 17.33 8.88
N SER A 102 -7.74 17.98 9.92
CA SER A 102 -6.95 19.20 9.76
C SER A 102 -5.53 18.95 9.26
N THR A 103 -4.90 17.83 9.67
CA THR A 103 -3.49 17.57 9.36
C THR A 103 -3.29 16.61 8.19
N GLY A 104 -4.28 15.76 7.89
CA GLY A 104 -4.15 14.70 6.88
C GLY A 104 -3.12 13.62 7.24
N MET A 105 -2.66 13.56 8.50
CA MET A 105 -1.71 12.53 8.94
C MET A 105 -2.33 11.14 8.88
N ARG A 106 -1.47 10.11 8.79
CA ARG A 106 -1.95 8.72 8.84
C ARG A 106 -2.29 8.34 10.27
N VAL A 107 -3.31 7.48 10.44
CA VAL A 107 -3.69 6.95 11.76
C VAL A 107 -2.48 6.36 12.52
N GLY A 108 -1.58 5.66 11.83
CA GLY A 108 -0.36 5.13 12.45
C GLY A 108 0.62 6.19 12.95
N GLU A 109 0.66 7.35 12.31
CA GLU A 109 1.47 8.50 12.74
C GLU A 109 0.82 9.17 13.97
N MET A 110 -0.50 9.33 13.96
CA MET A 110 -1.23 9.88 15.09
C MET A 110 -1.11 9.03 16.37
N VAL A 111 -1.16 7.71 16.26
CA VAL A 111 -1.02 6.80 17.43
C VAL A 111 0.35 6.91 18.10
N LEU A 112 1.38 7.31 17.36
CA LEU A 112 2.75 7.51 17.87
C LEU A 112 3.02 8.93 18.38
N LEU A 113 2.05 9.84 18.19
CA LEU A 113 2.22 11.25 18.54
C LEU A 113 2.22 11.43 20.07
N ASN A 114 3.19 12.16 20.58
CA ASN A 114 3.30 12.53 21.96
C ASN A 114 2.94 14.02 22.15
N ARG A 115 2.60 14.40 23.36
CA ARG A 115 2.27 15.81 23.69
C ARG A 115 3.41 16.77 23.34
N ASN A 116 4.65 16.34 23.45
CA ASN A 116 5.84 17.15 23.15
C ASN A 116 6.07 17.36 21.66
N ASP A 117 5.39 16.57 20.80
CA ASP A 117 5.44 16.70 19.35
C ASP A 117 4.44 17.75 18.83
N ILE A 118 3.66 18.38 19.74
CA ILE A 118 2.64 19.38 19.42
C ILE A 118 3.05 20.72 20.00
N ASP A 119 3.22 21.72 19.14
CA ASP A 119 3.32 23.12 19.53
C ASP A 119 1.93 23.77 19.50
N PHE A 120 1.37 24.01 20.68
CA PHE A 120 0.04 24.63 20.82
C PHE A 120 0.05 26.14 20.51
N ASN A 121 1.21 26.81 20.56
CA ASN A 121 1.33 28.23 20.29
C ASN A 121 1.35 28.48 18.78
N GLU A 122 2.22 27.74 18.06
CA GLU A 122 2.33 27.83 16.60
C GLU A 122 1.27 26.98 15.88
N ARG A 123 0.52 26.14 16.59
CA ARG A 123 -0.48 25.20 16.06
C ARG A 123 0.10 24.21 15.05
N GLU A 124 1.28 23.72 15.34
CA GLU A 124 2.03 22.76 14.53
C GLU A 124 2.23 21.45 15.27
N CYS A 125 2.40 20.37 14.51
CA CYS A 125 2.81 19.09 15.05
C CYS A 125 3.88 18.44 14.16
N ILE A 126 4.85 17.78 14.81
CA ILE A 126 5.92 17.05 14.15
C ILE A 126 5.52 15.58 14.10
N VAL A 127 5.38 15.02 12.89
CA VAL A 127 5.08 13.61 12.67
C VAL A 127 6.23 12.90 11.98
N PHE A 128 6.59 11.73 12.48
CA PHE A 128 7.62 10.89 11.89
C PHE A 128 7.00 9.91 10.90
N GLY A 129 7.15 10.18 9.61
CA GLY A 129 6.66 9.33 8.54
C GLY A 129 7.53 8.06 8.35
N LYS A 130 6.97 7.08 7.66
CA LYS A 130 7.66 5.84 7.31
C LYS A 130 8.85 6.14 6.38
N GLY A 131 10.07 6.09 6.91
CA GLY A 131 11.31 6.41 6.19
C GLY A 131 12.12 7.57 6.80
N SER A 132 11.63 8.23 7.84
CA SER A 132 12.44 9.14 8.63
C SER A 132 13.34 8.29 9.54
N THR A 133 14.54 8.01 9.10
CA THR A 133 15.65 7.62 9.98
C THR A 133 16.19 8.89 10.62
N LEU A 134 16.23 8.93 11.96
CA LEU A 134 17.04 9.87 12.72
C LEU A 134 18.50 9.72 12.35
#